data_84f23a9b27b97fee7041970067438aee
#
_entry.id   84f23a9b27b97fee7041970067438aee
#
_cell.length_a   1.000
_cell.length_b   1.000
_cell.length_c   1.000
_cell.angle_alpha   90.00
_cell.angle_beta   90.00
_cell.angle_gamma   90.00
#
_symmetry.space_group_name_H-M   'P 1'
#
loop_
_entity.id
_entity.type
_entity.pdbx_description
1 polymer ?
#
loop_
_entity_poly.entity_id
_entity_poly.type
_entity_poly.pdbx_seq_one_letter_code
_entity_poly.pdbx_strand_id
1 'polypeptide(L)'
;DAGVLSAYRSAALPAAAVPLLADDADSLTPVDYGDVCLNADTAWFAAKGLAVPQTLDDLLKPEYAGLLVVTNPATSSPGLAFLAATVGAKGEAGYLDWWKALKANGVKVAKGWTDAYTVDFSGSSGKGDRPLVLSYASSPAYEPATEALTQTCFRQVEYAGVLAGAQNEVGARKFVDFLLGEDVQAQLPEQMYMYPVDPDVALPKDWKQHAAVVTAPITVPAAEISAKREAWIKAWTAAVIG
;
A
#
# COMPACT_ATOMS: atom_id res chain seq x y z
N ASP A 1 7.75 -16.98 -12.83
CA ASP A 1 8.08 -18.27 -13.46
C ASP A 1 8.38 -18.20 -14.96
N ALA A 2 8.46 -16.98 -15.55
CA ALA A 2 8.79 -16.84 -16.98
C ALA A 2 10.30 -16.94 -17.28
N GLY A 3 11.16 -17.23 -16.29
CA GLY A 3 12.61 -17.31 -16.44
C GLY A 3 13.30 -15.99 -16.80
N VAL A 4 12.65 -14.87 -16.51
CA VAL A 4 13.16 -13.53 -16.85
C VAL A 4 14.15 -12.96 -15.83
N LEU A 5 14.27 -13.59 -14.67
CA LEU A 5 15.17 -13.17 -13.59
C LEU A 5 16.24 -14.24 -13.33
N SER A 6 17.46 -13.78 -13.04
CA SER A 6 18.55 -14.62 -12.53
C SER A 6 18.45 -14.72 -11.01
N ALA A 7 18.75 -15.88 -10.44
CA ALA A 7 18.86 -16.04 -9.01
C ALA A 7 20.05 -15.19 -8.48
N TYR A 8 19.75 -14.34 -7.51
CA TYR A 8 20.77 -13.56 -6.82
C TYR A 8 20.28 -13.19 -5.41
N ARG A 9 20.95 -13.73 -4.39
CA ARG A 9 20.76 -13.28 -3.01
C ARG A 9 21.90 -12.35 -2.63
N SER A 10 21.56 -11.10 -2.34
CA SER A 10 22.54 -10.15 -1.82
C SER A 10 23.03 -10.55 -0.44
N ALA A 11 24.34 -10.47 -0.23
CA ALA A 11 24.94 -10.64 1.10
C ALA A 11 24.59 -9.47 2.06
N ALA A 12 24.14 -8.34 1.51
CA ALA A 12 23.70 -7.18 2.29
C ALA A 12 22.24 -7.28 2.74
N LEU A 13 21.48 -8.33 2.34
CA LEU A 13 20.09 -8.49 2.77
C LEU A 13 20.02 -8.71 4.28
N PRO A 14 19.36 -7.82 5.06
CA PRO A 14 19.24 -7.98 6.49
C PRO A 14 18.44 -9.26 6.86
N ALA A 15 18.80 -9.92 7.94
CA ALA A 15 18.08 -11.10 8.41
C ALA A 15 16.59 -10.82 8.66
N ALA A 16 16.26 -9.60 9.10
CA ALA A 16 14.90 -9.13 9.33
C ALA A 16 14.07 -9.03 8.04
N ALA A 17 14.70 -8.88 6.87
CA ALA A 17 14.04 -8.81 5.59
C ALA A 17 13.73 -10.19 4.96
N VAL A 18 14.26 -11.27 5.51
CA VAL A 18 14.02 -12.65 5.00
C VAL A 18 12.52 -13.00 4.92
N PRO A 19 11.67 -12.64 5.90
CA PRO A 19 10.23 -12.88 5.80
C PRO A 19 9.52 -12.10 4.68
N LEU A 20 10.17 -11.11 4.07
CA LEU A 20 9.65 -10.31 2.97
C LEU A 20 10.01 -10.88 1.59
N LEU A 21 10.83 -11.94 1.52
CA LEU A 21 11.17 -12.58 0.25
C LEU A 21 9.91 -13.09 -0.46
N ALA A 22 9.86 -12.85 -1.78
CA ALA A 22 8.71 -13.23 -2.58
C ALA A 22 8.66 -14.75 -2.87
N ASP A 23 9.82 -15.38 -2.93
CA ASP A 23 10.00 -16.81 -3.24
C ASP A 23 11.31 -17.37 -2.66
N ASP A 24 11.47 -18.68 -2.75
CA ASP A 24 12.70 -19.39 -2.35
C ASP A 24 13.78 -19.38 -3.45
N ALA A 25 13.50 -18.78 -4.61
CA ALA A 25 14.40 -18.83 -5.78
C ALA A 25 15.46 -17.71 -5.78
N ASP A 26 15.46 -16.83 -4.79
CA ASP A 26 16.36 -15.68 -4.68
C ASP A 26 16.36 -14.76 -5.91
N SER A 27 15.24 -14.72 -6.64
CA SER A 27 15.12 -13.94 -7.88
C SER A 27 14.65 -12.50 -7.64
N LEU A 28 14.05 -12.23 -6.48
CA LEU A 28 13.54 -10.92 -6.08
C LEU A 28 14.05 -10.56 -4.67
N THR A 29 14.78 -9.46 -4.61
CA THR A 29 15.31 -8.91 -3.35
C THR A 29 14.35 -7.83 -2.84
N PRO A 30 13.78 -7.92 -1.63
CA PRO A 30 12.98 -6.84 -1.06
C PRO A 30 13.89 -5.63 -0.78
N VAL A 31 13.43 -4.45 -1.19
CA VAL A 31 14.18 -3.19 -1.05
C VAL A 31 13.55 -2.30 0.02
N ASP A 32 12.23 -2.22 0.01
CA ASP A 32 11.44 -1.48 0.97
C ASP A 32 10.05 -2.09 1.13
N TYR A 33 9.27 -1.59 2.09
CA TYR A 33 7.88 -1.97 2.25
C TYR A 33 7.03 -0.81 2.76
N GLY A 34 5.73 -0.85 2.45
CA GLY A 34 4.74 0.07 2.98
C GLY A 34 3.42 -0.65 3.25
N ASP A 35 2.72 -0.25 4.28
CA ASP A 35 1.38 -0.74 4.53
C ASP A 35 0.38 0.22 3.88
N VAL A 36 -0.33 -0.24 2.85
CA VAL A 36 -1.39 0.51 2.18
C VAL A 36 -2.63 0.46 3.07
N CYS A 37 -3.07 1.62 3.54
CA CYS A 37 -4.15 1.77 4.50
C CYS A 37 -5.12 2.87 4.07
N LEU A 38 -6.32 2.88 4.60
CA LEU A 38 -7.13 4.08 4.60
C LEU A 38 -6.58 5.07 5.61
N ASN A 39 -6.63 6.36 5.26
CA ASN A 39 -6.22 7.47 6.12
C ASN A 39 -7.39 8.42 6.31
N ALA A 40 -7.52 8.99 7.50
CA ALA A 40 -8.60 9.89 7.88
C ALA A 40 -8.05 11.27 8.26
N ASP A 41 -8.72 12.32 7.81
CA ASP A 41 -8.56 13.71 8.29
C ASP A 41 -9.24 13.85 9.65
N THR A 42 -8.48 13.72 10.73
CA THR A 42 -9.02 13.75 12.10
C THR A 42 -9.60 15.10 12.46
N ALA A 43 -9.06 16.18 11.90
CA ALA A 43 -9.58 17.53 12.13
C ALA A 43 -10.96 17.71 11.50
N TRP A 44 -11.17 17.18 10.29
CA TRP A 44 -12.47 17.19 9.63
C TRP A 44 -13.52 16.40 10.44
N PHE A 45 -13.19 15.17 10.89
CA PHE A 45 -14.08 14.32 11.68
C PHE A 45 -14.44 15.00 13.01
N ALA A 46 -13.46 15.58 13.70
CA ALA A 46 -13.69 16.32 14.93
C ALA A 46 -14.61 17.53 14.73
N ALA A 47 -14.40 18.30 13.65
CA ALA A 47 -15.24 19.46 13.33
C ALA A 47 -16.69 19.09 13.01
N LYS A 48 -16.93 17.87 12.52
CA LYS A 48 -18.27 17.34 12.21
C LYS A 48 -18.91 16.60 13.40
N GLY A 49 -18.17 16.34 14.47
CA GLY A 49 -18.66 15.52 15.58
C GLY A 49 -18.94 14.08 15.17
N LEU A 50 -18.28 13.60 14.10
CA LEU A 50 -18.40 12.25 13.57
C LEU A 50 -17.20 11.41 14.01
N ALA A 51 -17.43 10.17 14.46
CA ALA A 51 -16.34 9.27 14.79
C ALA A 51 -15.60 8.85 13.53
N VAL A 52 -14.26 8.69 13.62
CA VAL A 52 -13.46 8.11 12.51
C VAL A 52 -13.81 6.62 12.37
N PRO A 53 -14.10 6.12 11.14
CA PRO A 53 -14.35 4.70 10.94
C PRO A 53 -13.12 3.88 11.29
N GLN A 54 -13.29 2.68 11.83
CA GLN A 54 -12.17 1.82 12.24
C GLN A 54 -12.02 0.59 11.35
N THR A 55 -13.11 0.13 10.75
CA THR A 55 -13.17 -1.11 9.97
C THR A 55 -13.65 -0.87 8.55
N LEU A 56 -13.42 -1.83 7.66
CA LEU A 56 -13.98 -1.81 6.31
C LEU A 56 -15.52 -1.76 6.32
N ASP A 57 -16.17 -2.39 7.30
CA ASP A 57 -17.64 -2.41 7.36
C ASP A 57 -18.24 -1.10 7.83
N ASP A 58 -17.50 -0.32 8.62
CA ASP A 58 -17.93 1.02 9.01
C ASP A 58 -18.15 1.91 7.78
N LEU A 59 -17.34 1.75 6.72
CA LEU A 59 -17.43 2.54 5.50
C LEU A 59 -18.75 2.35 4.73
N LEU A 60 -19.50 1.29 5.04
CA LEU A 60 -20.81 1.04 4.43
C LEU A 60 -21.95 1.74 5.17
N LYS A 61 -21.71 2.32 6.35
CA LYS A 61 -22.71 3.02 7.13
C LYS A 61 -23.10 4.34 6.45
N PRO A 62 -24.38 4.75 6.53
CA PRO A 62 -24.85 5.97 5.87
C PRO A 62 -24.12 7.25 6.24
N GLU A 63 -23.62 7.35 7.48
CA GLU A 63 -22.88 8.52 7.98
C GLU A 63 -21.53 8.74 7.29
N TYR A 64 -20.97 7.70 6.64
CA TYR A 64 -19.74 7.79 5.85
C TYR A 64 -19.98 7.87 4.35
N ALA A 65 -21.24 8.05 3.93
CA ALA A 65 -21.59 8.14 2.52
C ALA A 65 -20.88 9.30 1.83
N GLY A 66 -20.19 9.00 0.73
CA GLY A 66 -19.48 9.99 -0.06
C GLY A 66 -18.17 10.51 0.55
N LEU A 67 -17.69 9.97 1.64
CA LEU A 67 -16.51 10.49 2.33
C LEU A 67 -15.18 9.88 1.86
N LEU A 68 -15.19 8.75 1.17
CA LEU A 68 -13.98 8.00 0.81
C LEU A 68 -13.57 8.25 -0.65
N VAL A 69 -12.27 8.43 -0.87
CA VAL A 69 -11.63 8.30 -2.18
C VAL A 69 -10.60 7.17 -2.14
N VAL A 70 -10.65 6.31 -3.15
CA VAL A 70 -9.69 5.23 -3.39
C VAL A 70 -9.08 5.35 -4.78
N THR A 71 -8.06 4.55 -5.08
CA THR A 71 -7.43 4.52 -6.40
C THR A 71 -7.85 3.28 -7.19
N ASN A 72 -7.83 3.39 -8.52
CA ASN A 72 -8.21 2.30 -9.42
C ASN A 72 -7.18 1.17 -9.36
N PRO A 73 -7.54 -0.08 -9.04
CA PRO A 73 -6.63 -1.23 -8.94
C PRO A 73 -5.99 -1.62 -10.27
N ALA A 74 -6.53 -1.20 -11.41
CA ALA A 74 -5.94 -1.48 -12.72
C ALA A 74 -4.78 -0.53 -13.07
N THR A 75 -4.67 0.63 -12.40
CA THR A 75 -3.72 1.69 -12.76
C THR A 75 -2.88 2.18 -11.58
N SER A 76 -3.09 1.63 -10.39
CA SER A 76 -2.44 2.08 -9.14
C SER A 76 -2.08 0.89 -8.26
N SER A 77 -0.81 0.79 -7.83
CA SER A 77 -0.36 -0.25 -6.89
C SER A 77 -1.10 -0.19 -5.55
N PRO A 78 -1.29 0.97 -4.90
CA PRO A 78 -2.14 1.06 -3.72
C PRO A 78 -3.58 0.59 -3.96
N GLY A 79 -4.14 0.88 -5.14
CA GLY A 79 -5.48 0.40 -5.51
C GLY A 79 -5.55 -1.12 -5.58
N LEU A 80 -4.53 -1.76 -6.17
CA LEU A 80 -4.44 -3.22 -6.23
C LEU A 80 -4.23 -3.82 -4.84
N ALA A 81 -3.38 -3.22 -4.01
CA ALA A 81 -3.16 -3.64 -2.64
C ALA A 81 -4.46 -3.59 -1.82
N PHE A 82 -5.25 -2.52 -1.97
CA PHE A 82 -6.53 -2.40 -1.29
C PHE A 82 -7.59 -3.37 -1.82
N LEU A 83 -7.59 -3.65 -3.14
CA LEU A 83 -8.45 -4.72 -3.69
C LEU A 83 -8.08 -6.06 -3.06
N ALA A 84 -6.79 -6.40 -2.98
CA ALA A 84 -6.32 -7.62 -2.32
C ALA A 84 -6.69 -7.63 -0.83
N ALA A 85 -6.58 -6.50 -0.12
CA ALA A 85 -7.03 -6.36 1.27
C ALA A 85 -8.52 -6.72 1.41
N THR A 86 -9.38 -6.23 0.51
CA THR A 86 -10.82 -6.54 0.56
C THR A 86 -11.10 -8.01 0.25
N VAL A 87 -10.35 -8.64 -0.65
CA VAL A 87 -10.42 -10.09 -0.89
C VAL A 87 -10.00 -10.86 0.36
N GLY A 88 -8.89 -10.48 1.00
CA GLY A 88 -8.43 -11.12 2.24
C GLY A 88 -9.42 -10.99 3.39
N ALA A 89 -10.03 -9.81 3.55
CA ALA A 89 -10.96 -9.53 4.65
C ALA A 89 -12.37 -10.10 4.44
N LYS A 90 -12.87 -10.15 3.20
CA LYS A 90 -14.26 -10.55 2.88
C LYS A 90 -14.36 -11.91 2.22
N GLY A 91 -13.22 -12.49 1.86
CA GLY A 91 -13.17 -13.69 1.03
C GLY A 91 -13.55 -13.43 -0.42
N GLU A 92 -13.20 -14.38 -1.29
CA GLU A 92 -13.47 -14.30 -2.73
C GLU A 92 -14.97 -14.21 -3.07
N ALA A 93 -15.82 -14.81 -2.25
CA ALA A 93 -17.26 -14.75 -2.44
C ALA A 93 -17.91 -13.43 -2.01
N GLY A 94 -17.30 -12.68 -1.08
CA GLY A 94 -17.92 -11.50 -0.45
C GLY A 94 -17.37 -10.15 -0.89
N TYR A 95 -16.14 -10.09 -1.41
CA TYR A 95 -15.48 -8.81 -1.70
C TYR A 95 -16.23 -7.96 -2.74
N LEU A 96 -16.79 -8.56 -3.79
CA LEU A 96 -17.53 -7.81 -4.83
C LEU A 96 -18.82 -7.21 -4.29
N ASP A 97 -19.52 -7.90 -3.42
CA ASP A 97 -20.76 -7.37 -2.85
C ASP A 97 -20.45 -6.24 -1.87
N TRP A 98 -19.35 -6.34 -1.12
CA TRP A 98 -18.84 -5.25 -0.32
C TRP A 98 -18.51 -4.02 -1.19
N TRP A 99 -17.82 -4.19 -2.32
CA TRP A 99 -17.48 -3.11 -3.25
C TRP A 99 -18.71 -2.47 -3.92
N LYS A 100 -19.74 -3.27 -4.27
CA LYS A 100 -21.02 -2.76 -4.78
C LYS A 100 -21.73 -1.89 -3.72
N ALA A 101 -21.71 -2.34 -2.46
CA ALA A 101 -22.27 -1.57 -1.35
C ALA A 101 -21.48 -0.26 -1.13
N LEU A 102 -20.15 -0.31 -1.20
CA LEU A 102 -19.30 0.88 -1.08
C LEU A 102 -19.52 1.85 -2.26
N LYS A 103 -19.72 1.33 -3.49
CA LYS A 103 -20.11 2.16 -4.65
C LYS A 103 -21.46 2.85 -4.40
N ALA A 104 -22.44 2.10 -3.92
CA ALA A 104 -23.75 2.68 -3.56
C ALA A 104 -23.63 3.73 -2.45
N ASN A 105 -22.64 3.59 -1.54
CA ASN A 105 -22.31 4.56 -0.51
C ASN A 105 -21.43 5.73 -1.02
N GLY A 106 -21.22 5.87 -2.33
CA GLY A 106 -20.64 7.06 -2.95
C GLY A 106 -19.12 7.15 -2.89
N VAL A 107 -18.39 6.02 -2.85
CA VAL A 107 -16.93 6.03 -2.97
C VAL A 107 -16.49 6.70 -4.27
N LYS A 108 -15.47 7.55 -4.21
CA LYS A 108 -14.81 8.11 -5.39
C LYS A 108 -13.63 7.22 -5.77
N VAL A 109 -13.47 6.97 -7.07
CA VAL A 109 -12.32 6.24 -7.61
C VAL A 109 -11.47 7.20 -8.44
N ALA A 110 -10.27 7.51 -7.96
CA ALA A 110 -9.27 8.30 -8.66
C ALA A 110 -8.39 7.41 -9.56
N LYS A 111 -7.75 7.99 -10.57
CA LYS A 111 -6.86 7.25 -11.48
C LYS A 111 -5.59 6.76 -10.79
N GLY A 112 -5.06 7.57 -9.87
CA GLY A 112 -3.81 7.27 -9.17
C GLY A 112 -3.74 7.95 -7.80
N TRP A 113 -2.67 7.64 -7.08
CA TRP A 113 -2.45 8.13 -5.72
C TRP A 113 -2.37 9.66 -5.66
N THR A 114 -1.65 10.30 -6.60
CA THR A 114 -1.51 11.76 -6.63
C THR A 114 -2.87 12.45 -6.69
N ASP A 115 -3.77 12.02 -7.59
CA ASP A 115 -5.10 12.62 -7.69
C ASP A 115 -5.90 12.40 -6.39
N ALA A 116 -5.89 11.18 -5.84
CA ALA A 116 -6.61 10.88 -4.60
C ALA A 116 -6.10 11.70 -3.42
N TYR A 117 -4.77 11.73 -3.23
CA TYR A 117 -4.15 12.30 -2.04
C TYR A 117 -4.00 13.82 -2.11
N THR A 118 -3.54 14.36 -3.25
CA THR A 118 -3.22 15.79 -3.34
C THR A 118 -4.37 16.65 -3.87
N VAL A 119 -5.40 16.03 -4.47
CA VAL A 119 -6.56 16.78 -5.01
C VAL A 119 -7.83 16.50 -4.23
N ASP A 120 -8.14 15.23 -3.98
CA ASP A 120 -9.44 14.82 -3.45
C ASP A 120 -9.49 14.77 -1.91
N PHE A 121 -8.37 14.46 -1.26
CA PHE A 121 -8.29 14.35 0.19
C PHE A 121 -8.28 15.71 0.89
N SER A 122 -9.08 15.86 1.93
CA SER A 122 -9.18 17.12 2.70
C SER A 122 -8.00 17.34 3.65
N GLY A 123 -7.38 16.26 4.12
CA GLY A 123 -6.29 16.30 5.10
C GLY A 123 -4.91 16.62 4.51
N SER A 124 -4.82 16.81 3.17
CA SER A 124 -3.56 17.17 2.49
C SER A 124 -3.58 18.61 1.96
N SER A 125 -2.50 19.00 1.28
CA SER A 125 -2.32 20.33 0.69
C SER A 125 -3.40 20.73 -0.30
N GLY A 126 -4.06 19.77 -0.99
CA GLY A 126 -5.10 20.01 -2.00
C GLY A 126 -6.43 20.49 -1.44
N LYS A 127 -6.68 20.29 -0.16
CA LYS A 127 -7.96 20.68 0.51
C LYS A 127 -9.18 20.17 -0.22
N GLY A 128 -9.15 18.93 -0.66
CA GLY A 128 -10.29 18.25 -1.28
C GLY A 128 -11.49 18.10 -0.33
N ASP A 129 -12.53 17.46 -0.79
CA ASP A 129 -13.78 17.27 -0.05
C ASP A 129 -13.95 15.88 0.57
N ARG A 130 -12.95 14.99 0.42
CA ARG A 130 -12.97 13.61 0.92
C ARG A 130 -12.10 13.47 2.17
N PRO A 131 -12.68 13.30 3.37
CA PRO A 131 -11.91 13.15 4.60
C PRO A 131 -11.32 11.75 4.83
N LEU A 132 -11.59 10.80 3.92
CA LEU A 132 -11.02 9.47 3.92
C LEU A 132 -10.32 9.22 2.57
N VAL A 133 -9.08 8.74 2.61
CA VAL A 133 -8.29 8.46 1.41
C VAL A 133 -7.54 7.14 1.52
N LEU A 134 -7.36 6.44 0.40
CA LEU A 134 -6.43 5.32 0.31
C LEU A 134 -5.00 5.85 0.14
N SER A 135 -4.14 5.57 1.11
CA SER A 135 -2.74 5.97 1.13
C SER A 135 -1.89 4.95 1.91
N TYR A 136 -0.89 5.40 2.63
CA TYR A 136 0.04 4.55 3.38
C TYR A 136 -0.02 4.81 4.89
N ALA A 137 0.40 3.83 5.69
CA ALA A 137 0.56 3.96 7.13
C ALA A 137 1.55 5.07 7.53
N SER A 138 2.46 5.44 6.62
CA SER A 138 3.44 6.51 6.78
C SER A 138 2.89 7.91 6.53
N SER A 139 1.76 8.05 5.84
CA SER A 139 1.21 9.37 5.44
C SER A 139 1.02 10.35 6.59
N PRO A 140 0.62 9.94 7.81
CA PRO A 140 0.52 10.85 8.94
C PRO A 140 1.83 11.50 9.39
N ALA A 141 3.00 10.96 8.98
CA ALA A 141 4.29 11.62 9.23
C ALA A 141 4.44 12.94 8.48
N TYR A 142 3.70 13.12 7.39
CA TYR A 142 3.70 14.34 6.56
C TYR A 142 2.48 15.21 6.81
N GLU A 143 1.40 14.61 7.25
CA GLU A 143 0.13 15.29 7.56
C GLU A 143 -0.31 14.92 9.00
N PRO A 144 0.28 15.54 10.04
CA PRO A 144 0.06 15.14 11.44
C PRO A 144 -1.37 15.26 11.95
N ALA A 145 -2.25 15.96 11.23
CA ALA A 145 -3.69 16.03 11.51
C ALA A 145 -4.47 14.86 10.89
N THR A 146 -3.77 13.81 10.46
CA THR A 146 -4.38 12.61 9.90
C THR A 146 -4.00 11.36 10.71
N GLU A 147 -4.74 10.28 10.52
CA GLU A 147 -4.40 8.97 11.08
C GLU A 147 -4.62 7.85 10.07
N ALA A 148 -3.78 6.81 10.14
CA ALA A 148 -3.94 5.61 9.34
C ALA A 148 -4.83 4.59 10.09
N LEU A 149 -5.84 4.06 9.39
CA LEU A 149 -6.78 3.07 9.91
C LEU A 149 -6.14 1.68 9.82
N THR A 150 -5.42 1.28 10.85
CA THR A 150 -4.53 0.10 10.82
C THR A 150 -5.24 -1.23 10.58
N GLN A 151 -6.56 -1.32 10.83
CA GLN A 151 -7.35 -2.52 10.53
C GLN A 151 -7.71 -2.67 9.03
N THR A 152 -7.39 -1.67 8.20
CA THR A 152 -7.64 -1.69 6.75
C THR A 152 -6.39 -1.95 5.93
N CYS A 153 -5.25 -2.16 6.57
CA CYS A 153 -3.95 -2.16 5.93
C CYS A 153 -3.60 -3.49 5.26
N PHE A 154 -2.91 -3.38 4.13
CA PHE A 154 -2.29 -4.49 3.39
C PHE A 154 -0.83 -4.16 3.13
N ARG A 155 0.10 -5.10 3.44
CA ARG A 155 1.53 -4.88 3.22
C ARG A 155 1.89 -5.00 1.75
N GLN A 156 2.46 -3.93 1.20
CA GLN A 156 3.13 -3.88 -0.09
C GLN A 156 4.63 -3.97 0.13
N VAL A 157 5.31 -4.82 -0.62
CA VAL A 157 6.78 -4.94 -0.62
C VAL A 157 7.26 -4.61 -2.02
N GLU A 158 8.30 -3.78 -2.13
CA GLU A 158 8.94 -3.47 -3.40
C GLU A 158 10.21 -4.29 -3.57
N TYR A 159 10.45 -4.75 -4.78
CA TYR A 159 11.51 -5.70 -5.07
C TYR A 159 12.40 -5.21 -6.21
N ALA A 160 13.68 -5.54 -6.11
CA ALA A 160 14.63 -5.47 -7.21
C ALA A 160 15.06 -6.88 -7.61
N GLY A 161 15.30 -7.09 -8.92
CA GLY A 161 15.79 -8.37 -9.45
C GLY A 161 16.77 -8.18 -10.59
N VAL A 162 17.65 -9.14 -10.78
CA VAL A 162 18.62 -9.18 -11.87
C VAL A 162 17.99 -9.86 -13.07
N LEU A 163 17.93 -9.18 -14.22
CA LEU A 163 17.38 -9.78 -15.44
C LEU A 163 18.29 -10.91 -15.96
N ALA A 164 17.70 -12.04 -16.30
CA ALA A 164 18.40 -13.13 -16.96
C ALA A 164 18.93 -12.65 -18.33
N GLY A 165 20.21 -12.90 -18.59
CA GLY A 165 20.85 -12.43 -19.81
C GLY A 165 21.17 -10.93 -19.84
N ALA A 166 21.18 -10.24 -18.70
CA ALA A 166 21.65 -8.87 -18.61
C ALA A 166 23.08 -8.74 -19.16
N GLN A 167 23.33 -7.73 -20.01
CA GLN A 167 24.67 -7.50 -20.57
C GLN A 167 25.74 -7.20 -19.49
N ASN A 168 25.33 -6.64 -18.37
CA ASN A 168 26.19 -6.36 -17.22
C ASN A 168 25.58 -6.93 -15.95
N GLU A 169 25.54 -8.25 -15.84
CA GLU A 169 24.99 -8.94 -14.67
C GLU A 169 25.73 -8.59 -13.37
N VAL A 170 27.07 -8.43 -13.44
CA VAL A 170 27.87 -8.00 -12.29
C VAL A 170 27.46 -6.62 -11.81
N GLY A 171 27.24 -5.69 -12.73
CA GLY A 171 26.76 -4.35 -12.40
C GLY A 171 25.34 -4.36 -11.82
N ALA A 172 24.46 -5.20 -12.37
CA ALA A 172 23.09 -5.35 -11.87
C ALA A 172 23.06 -5.88 -10.42
N ARG A 173 23.88 -6.89 -10.11
CA ARG A 173 24.03 -7.41 -8.74
C ARG A 173 24.54 -6.33 -7.77
N LYS A 174 25.57 -5.58 -8.17
CA LYS A 174 26.07 -4.45 -7.37
C LYS A 174 25.02 -3.37 -7.15
N PHE A 175 24.14 -3.16 -8.12
CA PHE A 175 23.05 -2.20 -7.97
C PHE A 175 22.00 -2.71 -6.95
N VAL A 176 21.67 -3.99 -6.95
CA VAL A 176 20.82 -4.60 -5.92
C VAL A 176 21.46 -4.46 -4.53
N ASP A 177 22.78 -4.72 -4.41
CA ASP A 177 23.51 -4.53 -3.15
C ASP A 177 23.48 -3.05 -2.70
N PHE A 178 23.64 -2.12 -3.63
CA PHE A 178 23.59 -0.68 -3.36
C PHE A 178 22.22 -0.24 -2.82
N LEU A 179 21.12 -0.79 -3.35
CA LEU A 179 19.77 -0.50 -2.86
C LEU A 179 19.56 -0.92 -1.40
N LEU A 180 20.31 -1.92 -0.92
CA LEU A 180 20.29 -2.37 0.47
C LEU A 180 21.30 -1.63 1.38
N GLY A 181 22.12 -0.76 0.78
CA GLY A 181 23.10 0.01 1.54
C GLY A 181 22.44 1.10 2.41
N GLU A 182 23.09 1.42 3.55
CA GLU A 182 22.60 2.38 4.54
C GLU A 182 22.22 3.73 3.91
N ASP A 183 23.04 4.24 2.96
CA ASP A 183 22.81 5.53 2.28
C ASP A 183 21.49 5.56 1.51
N VAL A 184 21.06 4.44 0.91
CA VAL A 184 19.78 4.35 0.20
C VAL A 184 18.67 4.10 1.21
N GLN A 185 18.84 3.14 2.08
CA GLN A 185 17.83 2.75 3.06
C GLN A 185 17.42 3.92 3.97
N ALA A 186 18.37 4.77 4.36
CA ALA A 186 18.10 5.96 5.17
C ALA A 186 17.26 7.02 4.44
N GLN A 187 17.26 7.04 3.10
CA GLN A 187 16.51 8.00 2.32
C GLN A 187 15.09 7.53 1.95
N LEU A 188 14.82 6.23 2.02
CA LEU A 188 13.52 5.67 1.64
C LEU A 188 12.33 6.35 2.33
N PRO A 189 12.35 6.62 3.64
CA PRO A 189 11.23 7.29 4.30
C PRO A 189 10.89 8.63 3.64
N GLU A 190 11.86 9.49 3.39
CA GLU A 190 11.63 10.85 2.92
C GLU A 190 11.48 10.96 1.39
N GLN A 191 12.03 10.01 0.62
CA GLN A 191 12.01 10.06 -0.84
C GLN A 191 10.92 9.17 -1.45
N MET A 192 10.61 8.05 -0.80
CA MET A 192 9.69 7.04 -1.33
C MET A 192 8.46 6.83 -0.44
N TYR A 193 8.41 7.43 0.76
CA TYR A 193 7.34 7.23 1.75
C TYR A 193 7.19 5.78 2.22
N MET A 194 8.28 5.00 2.13
CA MET A 194 8.34 3.58 2.43
C MET A 194 9.26 3.29 3.62
N TYR A 195 9.00 2.20 4.33
CA TYR A 195 9.88 1.72 5.40
C TYR A 195 11.10 1.01 4.81
N PRO A 196 12.32 1.27 5.32
CA PRO A 196 13.50 0.49 4.95
C PRO A 196 13.33 -0.97 5.39
N VAL A 197 13.91 -1.91 4.62
CA VAL A 197 13.95 -3.33 5.03
C VAL A 197 14.99 -3.59 6.11
N ASP A 198 15.91 -2.67 6.32
CA ASP A 198 16.90 -2.71 7.40
C ASP A 198 16.32 -2.03 8.66
N PRO A 199 16.01 -2.79 9.73
CA PRO A 199 15.43 -2.24 10.94
C PRO A 199 16.42 -1.38 11.76
N ASP A 200 17.73 -1.46 11.48
CA ASP A 200 18.75 -0.68 12.16
C ASP A 200 18.85 0.75 11.61
N VAL A 201 18.26 1.00 10.45
CA VAL A 201 18.16 2.35 9.87
C VAL A 201 17.22 3.22 10.71
N ALA A 202 17.76 4.35 11.16
CA ALA A 202 17.01 5.30 11.98
C ALA A 202 15.92 6.01 11.15
N LEU A 203 14.66 5.79 11.51
CA LEU A 203 13.55 6.54 10.93
C LEU A 203 13.60 8.02 11.33
N PRO A 204 13.15 8.96 10.45
CA PRO A 204 12.99 10.37 10.79
C PRO A 204 12.11 10.58 12.03
N LYS A 205 12.30 11.71 12.72
CA LYS A 205 11.56 12.01 13.97
C LYS A 205 10.05 11.97 13.76
N ASP A 206 9.57 12.59 12.68
CA ASP A 206 8.13 12.68 12.41
C ASP A 206 7.52 11.32 12.07
N TRP A 207 8.31 10.41 11.45
CA TRP A 207 7.94 9.03 11.23
C TRP A 207 7.76 8.26 12.56
N LYS A 208 8.71 8.42 13.48
CA LYS A 208 8.62 7.79 14.80
C LYS A 208 7.42 8.29 15.62
N GLN A 209 6.98 9.51 15.37
CA GLN A 209 5.90 10.14 16.11
C GLN A 209 4.52 9.90 15.51
N HIS A 210 4.41 9.88 14.17
CA HIS A 210 3.12 9.95 13.47
C HIS A 210 2.85 8.80 12.53
N ALA A 211 3.88 8.14 11.96
CA ALA A 211 3.66 6.99 11.09
C ALA A 211 3.14 5.79 11.89
N ALA A 212 2.09 5.15 11.38
CA ALA A 212 1.48 4.03 12.07
C ALA A 212 2.30 2.74 11.89
N VAL A 213 2.52 2.01 12.98
CA VAL A 213 3.13 0.68 12.95
C VAL A 213 2.02 -0.37 12.80
N VAL A 214 1.99 -1.04 11.65
CA VAL A 214 1.00 -2.08 11.37
C VAL A 214 1.58 -3.45 11.76
N THR A 215 1.06 -4.04 12.82
CA THR A 215 1.53 -5.32 13.35
C THR A 215 0.83 -6.53 12.76
N ALA A 216 -0.39 -6.35 12.25
CA ALA A 216 -1.23 -7.41 11.69
C ALA A 216 -1.94 -6.92 10.42
N PRO A 217 -1.22 -6.71 9.30
CA PRO A 217 -1.86 -6.34 8.05
C PRO A 217 -2.74 -7.49 7.54
N ILE A 218 -3.79 -7.14 6.77
CA ILE A 218 -4.57 -8.12 6.05
C ILE A 218 -3.64 -8.82 5.05
N THR A 219 -3.74 -10.12 4.92
CA THR A 219 -2.88 -10.92 4.05
C THR A 219 -3.67 -11.74 3.05
N VAL A 220 -3.09 -11.92 1.87
CA VAL A 220 -3.53 -12.89 0.86
C VAL A 220 -2.27 -13.60 0.37
N PRO A 221 -2.26 -14.92 0.21
CA PRO A 221 -1.08 -15.64 -0.28
C PRO A 221 -0.62 -15.10 -1.63
N ALA A 222 0.69 -14.87 -1.79
CA ALA A 222 1.27 -14.33 -3.03
C ALA A 222 0.92 -15.18 -4.27
N ALA A 223 0.89 -16.51 -4.12
CA ALA A 223 0.48 -17.42 -5.19
C ALA A 223 -0.98 -17.20 -5.62
N GLU A 224 -1.87 -16.88 -4.68
CA GLU A 224 -3.27 -16.58 -4.97
C GLU A 224 -3.41 -15.24 -5.70
N ILE A 225 -2.69 -14.21 -5.25
CA ILE A 225 -2.64 -12.90 -5.93
C ILE A 225 -2.13 -13.09 -7.36
N SER A 226 -1.02 -13.82 -7.53
CA SER A 226 -0.45 -14.10 -8.86
C SER A 226 -1.43 -14.78 -9.79
N ALA A 227 -2.18 -15.75 -9.29
CA ALA A 227 -3.13 -16.53 -10.10
C ALA A 227 -4.42 -15.77 -10.43
N LYS A 228 -4.88 -14.87 -9.55
CA LYS A 228 -6.25 -14.34 -9.60
C LYS A 228 -6.36 -12.82 -9.78
N ARG A 229 -5.29 -12.05 -9.59
CA ARG A 229 -5.34 -10.57 -9.62
C ARG A 229 -6.02 -10.00 -10.87
N GLU A 230 -5.78 -10.58 -12.04
CA GLU A 230 -6.38 -10.10 -13.28
C GLU A 230 -7.90 -10.33 -13.30
N ALA A 231 -8.35 -11.49 -12.81
CA ALA A 231 -9.76 -11.81 -12.68
C ALA A 231 -10.44 -10.88 -11.66
N TRP A 232 -9.79 -10.61 -10.53
CA TRP A 232 -10.31 -9.68 -9.53
C TRP A 232 -10.40 -8.25 -10.06
N ILE A 233 -9.38 -7.75 -10.74
CA ILE A 233 -9.38 -6.41 -11.37
C ILE A 233 -10.52 -6.31 -12.39
N LYS A 234 -10.67 -7.32 -13.25
CA LYS A 234 -11.74 -7.37 -14.26
C LYS A 234 -13.13 -7.34 -13.62
N ALA A 235 -13.35 -8.19 -12.62
CA ALA A 235 -14.63 -8.29 -11.92
C ALA A 235 -14.95 -7.00 -11.15
N TRP A 236 -13.95 -6.44 -10.46
CA TRP A 236 -14.07 -5.16 -9.77
C TRP A 236 -14.39 -4.02 -10.74
N THR A 237 -13.66 -3.93 -11.87
CA THR A 237 -13.89 -2.89 -12.88
C THR A 237 -15.34 -2.94 -13.39
N ALA A 238 -15.85 -4.12 -13.70
CA ALA A 238 -17.24 -4.30 -14.14
C ALA A 238 -18.25 -3.92 -13.05
N ALA A 239 -17.96 -4.19 -11.78
CA ALA A 239 -18.87 -3.91 -10.67
C ALA A 239 -18.86 -2.45 -10.22
N VAL A 240 -17.68 -1.79 -10.23
CA VAL A 240 -17.47 -0.47 -9.61
C VAL A 240 -17.44 0.65 -10.66
N ILE A 241 -16.75 0.44 -11.76
CA ILE A 241 -16.65 1.48 -12.81
C ILE A 241 -17.84 1.37 -13.79
N GLY A 242 -18.18 0.17 -14.22
CA GLY A 242 -19.30 -0.11 -15.14
C GLY A 242 -18.86 -0.33 -16.55
#